data_cc0f07d42bd8c876fd34fe0e8d0d3b00
#
_entry.id   cc0f07d42bd8c876fd34fe0e8d0d3b00
#
_cell.length_a   1.000
_cell.length_b   1.000
_cell.length_c   1.000
_cell.angle_alpha   90.00
_cell.angle_beta   90.00
_cell.angle_gamma   90.00
#
_symmetry.space_group_name_H-M   'P 1'
#
loop_
_entity.id
_entity.type
_entity.pdbx_description
1 polymer ?
#
loop_
_entity_poly.entity_id
_entity_poly.type
_entity_poly.pdbx_seq_one_letter_code
_entity_poly.pdbx_strand_id
1 'polypeptide(L)'
;RAFAAENWIENRFYKRLSINKKAKYKTLKLLAFQHPVVGFVEAFGILAILGLGAARINLGLLTSEEFSSFFAAILMLIDPISHVSTNFNDYKQAEASIKRLKNINQEPVEDDKENLRRIANCEGKISFKKVNFAYEKDNQVLKNINLEIKRGEVTAFVGASGAGKSTMLALILKFITPNNGDIFIDDKNLKIVNTKDIRKNIALVQQQPFLFSGTIIDVIRMGRNFTKEEVIESARKANAHNFIQKLPEKYETEISERGSNFSGGQIQRIAIARAILGNLSILLLDEATSALDAESEFEVQKGLNRAMKDRTVIVIAHRLATT
;
A
#
# COMPACT_ATOMS: atom_id res chain seq x y z
N ARG A 1 25.52 -9.93 -9.48
CA ARG A 1 26.58 -10.70 -10.18
C ARG A 1 26.62 -10.38 -11.68
N ALA A 2 25.51 -10.21 -12.36
CA ALA A 2 25.47 -9.89 -13.79
C ALA A 2 26.26 -8.64 -14.19
N PHE A 3 26.44 -7.68 -13.27
CA PHE A 3 27.16 -6.43 -13.50
C PHE A 3 28.56 -6.42 -12.89
N ALA A 4 29.03 -7.54 -12.28
CA ALA A 4 30.31 -7.63 -11.55
C ALA A 4 30.53 -6.44 -10.59
N ALA A 5 29.46 -6.00 -9.91
CA ALA A 5 29.46 -4.79 -9.09
C ALA A 5 29.60 -5.08 -7.58
N GLU A 6 30.06 -6.29 -7.21
CA GLU A 6 30.15 -6.75 -5.83
C GLU A 6 30.97 -5.78 -4.97
N ASN A 7 32.18 -5.43 -5.42
CA ASN A 7 33.05 -4.50 -4.68
C ASN A 7 32.42 -3.11 -4.48
N TRP A 8 31.65 -2.63 -5.48
CA TRP A 8 30.98 -1.33 -5.37
C TRP A 8 29.84 -1.39 -4.35
N ILE A 9 29.04 -2.47 -4.36
CA ILE A 9 27.94 -2.69 -3.42
C ILE A 9 28.50 -2.86 -2.00
N GLU A 10 29.56 -3.65 -1.85
CA GLU A 10 30.23 -3.92 -0.58
C GLU A 10 30.78 -2.63 0.03
N ASN A 11 31.49 -1.83 -0.74
CA ASN A 11 32.00 -0.52 -0.27
C ASN A 11 30.87 0.42 0.15
N ARG A 12 29.77 0.43 -0.59
CA ARG A 12 28.59 1.23 -0.24
C ARG A 12 27.90 0.73 1.03
N PHE A 13 27.85 -0.57 1.22
CA PHE A 13 27.32 -1.22 2.42
C PHE A 13 28.18 -0.88 3.64
N TYR A 14 29.50 -1.07 3.56
CA TYR A 14 30.42 -0.72 4.66
C TYR A 14 30.37 0.75 5.01
N LYS A 15 30.28 1.64 4.04
CA LYS A 15 30.13 3.09 4.30
C LYS A 15 28.86 3.38 5.10
N ARG A 16 27.71 2.79 4.75
CA ARG A 16 26.46 2.95 5.50
C ARG A 16 26.54 2.30 6.89
N LEU A 17 27.12 1.10 6.95
CA LEU A 17 27.32 0.38 8.20
C LEU A 17 28.18 1.19 9.18
N SER A 18 29.26 1.81 8.70
CA SER A 18 30.14 2.64 9.54
C SER A 18 29.43 3.86 10.13
N ILE A 19 28.54 4.50 9.37
CA ILE A 19 27.71 5.62 9.84
C ILE A 19 26.76 5.14 10.95
N ASN A 20 26.03 4.05 10.71
CA ASN A 20 25.12 3.47 11.69
C ASN A 20 25.85 2.99 12.95
N LYS A 21 27.03 2.35 12.79
CA LYS A 21 27.88 1.92 13.89
C LYS A 21 28.30 3.11 14.75
N LYS A 22 28.75 4.20 14.14
CA LYS A 22 29.17 5.43 14.89
C LYS A 22 27.98 6.02 15.67
N ALA A 23 26.81 6.12 15.06
CA ALA A 23 25.62 6.63 15.73
C ALA A 23 25.21 5.74 16.92
N LYS A 24 25.13 4.43 16.70
CA LYS A 24 24.78 3.46 17.76
C LYS A 24 25.82 3.42 18.87
N TYR A 25 27.11 3.50 18.52
CA TYR A 25 28.21 3.54 19.51
C TYR A 25 28.12 4.77 20.41
N LYS A 26 27.79 5.96 19.84
CA LYS A 26 27.61 7.18 20.62
C LYS A 26 26.46 7.03 21.63
N THR A 27 25.33 6.45 21.21
CA THR A 27 24.19 6.19 22.10
C THR A 27 24.55 5.18 23.19
N LEU A 28 25.17 4.06 22.83
CA LEU A 28 25.59 3.05 23.80
C LEU A 28 26.63 3.58 24.81
N LYS A 29 27.56 4.44 24.37
CA LYS A 29 28.55 5.08 25.26
C LYS A 29 27.84 5.98 26.28
N LEU A 30 26.84 6.76 25.87
CA LEU A 30 26.06 7.59 26.79
C LEU A 30 25.30 6.74 27.81
N LEU A 31 24.63 5.68 27.37
CA LEU A 31 23.92 4.75 28.26
C LEU A 31 24.89 4.04 29.22
N ALA A 32 26.07 3.60 28.73
CA ALA A 32 27.06 2.94 29.56
C ALA A 32 27.66 3.86 30.65
N PHE A 33 27.68 5.18 30.42
CA PHE A 33 28.10 6.15 31.42
C PHE A 33 26.98 6.50 32.41
N GLN A 34 25.73 6.44 31.99
CA GLN A 34 24.57 6.81 32.80
C GLN A 34 24.47 5.94 34.06
N HIS A 35 24.54 4.62 33.92
CA HIS A 35 24.38 3.69 35.03
C HIS A 35 25.47 3.88 36.16
N PRO A 36 26.75 3.93 35.88
CA PRO A 36 27.75 4.17 36.90
C PRO A 36 27.60 5.52 37.62
N VAL A 37 27.22 6.58 36.86
CA VAL A 37 27.05 7.93 37.46
C VAL A 37 25.85 7.93 38.40
N VAL A 38 24.72 7.34 38.00
CA VAL A 38 23.51 7.22 38.85
C VAL A 38 23.82 6.38 40.08
N GLY A 39 24.45 5.21 39.92
CA GLY A 39 24.84 4.35 41.04
C GLY A 39 25.83 5.01 42.01
N PHE A 40 26.75 5.85 41.51
CA PHE A 40 27.64 6.63 42.38
C PHE A 40 26.89 7.66 43.19
N VAL A 41 25.96 8.39 42.58
CA VAL A 41 25.09 9.37 43.27
C VAL A 41 24.22 8.70 44.35
N GLU A 42 23.65 7.54 44.01
CA GLU A 42 22.83 6.73 44.93
C GLU A 42 23.68 6.27 46.14
N ALA A 43 24.85 5.67 45.89
CA ALA A 43 25.75 5.20 46.94
C ALA A 43 26.19 6.32 47.85
N PHE A 44 26.59 7.47 47.28
CA PHE A 44 26.97 8.66 48.02
C PHE A 44 25.81 9.21 48.88
N GLY A 45 24.60 9.25 48.31
CA GLY A 45 23.39 9.65 49.02
C GLY A 45 23.09 8.75 50.20
N ILE A 46 23.17 7.42 50.05
CA ILE A 46 23.01 6.43 51.12
C ILE A 46 24.02 6.64 52.22
N LEU A 47 25.31 6.79 51.86
CA LEU A 47 26.39 7.04 52.85
C LEU A 47 26.15 8.35 53.63
N ALA A 48 25.75 9.41 52.98
CA ALA A 48 25.46 10.68 53.62
C ALA A 48 24.29 10.56 54.59
N ILE A 49 23.24 9.86 54.23
CA ILE A 49 22.05 9.63 55.09
C ILE A 49 22.45 8.78 56.32
N LEU A 50 23.25 7.73 56.14
CA LEU A 50 23.75 6.90 57.23
C LEU A 50 24.62 7.74 58.19
N GLY A 51 25.57 8.56 57.66
CA GLY A 51 26.43 9.41 58.46
C GLY A 51 25.64 10.46 59.27
N LEU A 52 24.70 11.15 58.63
CA LEU A 52 23.87 12.15 59.28
C LEU A 52 22.91 11.51 60.31
N GLY A 53 22.37 10.34 59.98
CA GLY A 53 21.48 9.58 60.90
C GLY A 53 22.23 9.16 62.15
N ALA A 54 23.43 8.55 62.00
CA ALA A 54 24.27 8.18 63.13
C ALA A 54 24.65 9.36 64.02
N ALA A 55 24.97 10.50 63.44
CA ALA A 55 25.27 11.73 64.20
C ALA A 55 24.04 12.23 64.99
N ARG A 56 22.84 12.17 64.40
CA ARG A 56 21.58 12.56 65.08
C ARG A 56 21.20 11.62 66.21
N ILE A 57 21.43 10.34 66.06
CA ILE A 57 21.21 9.32 67.12
C ILE A 57 22.14 9.59 68.32
N ASN A 58 23.46 9.83 68.02
CA ASN A 58 24.43 10.12 69.08
C ASN A 58 24.13 11.40 69.86
N LEU A 59 23.47 12.38 69.22
CA LEU A 59 23.04 13.61 69.90
C LEU A 59 21.70 13.48 70.62
N GLY A 60 21.11 12.30 70.62
CA GLY A 60 19.82 12.04 71.24
C GLY A 60 18.59 12.71 70.58
N LEU A 61 18.80 13.15 69.33
CA LEU A 61 17.76 13.88 68.54
C LEU A 61 16.90 12.96 67.70
N LEU A 62 17.27 11.66 67.60
CA LEU A 62 16.58 10.66 66.81
C LEU A 62 16.75 9.30 67.47
N THR A 63 15.72 8.46 67.53
CA THR A 63 15.83 7.07 67.98
C THR A 63 16.30 6.16 66.87
N SER A 64 16.87 5.01 67.20
CA SER A 64 17.32 4.01 66.22
C SER A 64 16.14 3.43 65.44
N GLU A 65 14.95 3.34 66.03
CA GLU A 65 13.74 2.82 65.41
C GLU A 65 13.18 3.80 64.38
N GLU A 66 13.11 5.08 64.71
CA GLU A 66 12.69 6.15 63.78
C GLU A 66 13.65 6.23 62.58
N PHE A 67 14.96 6.17 62.81
CA PHE A 67 15.95 6.19 61.76
C PHE A 67 15.81 4.97 60.83
N SER A 68 15.63 3.78 61.39
CA SER A 68 15.48 2.52 60.61
C SER A 68 14.25 2.58 59.73
N SER A 69 13.12 3.06 60.23
CA SER A 69 11.86 3.26 59.51
C SER A 69 12.03 4.24 58.35
N PHE A 70 12.66 5.41 58.64
CA PHE A 70 12.95 6.42 57.62
C PHE A 70 13.88 5.89 56.52
N PHE A 71 14.95 5.19 56.90
CA PHE A 71 15.94 4.62 55.98
C PHE A 71 15.30 3.56 55.08
N ALA A 72 14.44 2.70 55.61
CA ALA A 72 13.70 1.72 54.84
C ALA A 72 12.77 2.39 53.81
N ALA A 73 12.10 3.48 54.21
CA ALA A 73 11.24 4.25 53.31
C ALA A 73 12.04 4.88 52.15
N ILE A 74 13.27 5.40 52.43
CA ILE A 74 14.15 5.94 51.38
C ILE A 74 14.61 4.84 50.43
N LEU A 75 15.02 3.66 50.92
CA LEU A 75 15.42 2.55 50.07
C LEU A 75 14.29 2.12 49.13
N MET A 76 13.05 2.13 49.60
CA MET A 76 11.88 1.83 48.74
C MET A 76 11.62 2.87 47.65
N LEU A 77 12.14 4.11 47.74
CA LEU A 77 11.96 5.15 46.74
C LEU A 77 13.04 5.11 45.64
N ILE A 78 14.16 4.44 45.84
CA ILE A 78 15.28 4.39 44.88
C ILE A 78 14.83 3.77 43.55
N ASP A 79 14.22 2.58 43.62
CA ASP A 79 13.76 1.87 42.42
C ASP A 79 12.72 2.63 41.60
N PRO A 80 11.62 3.18 42.18
CA PRO A 80 10.67 3.98 41.45
C PRO A 80 11.30 5.19 40.75
N ILE A 81 12.24 5.89 41.38
CA ILE A 81 12.92 7.05 40.80
C ILE A 81 13.78 6.62 39.58
N SER A 82 14.51 5.53 39.70
CA SER A 82 15.32 4.98 38.61
C SER A 82 14.43 4.55 37.44
N HIS A 83 13.26 3.96 37.70
CA HIS A 83 12.29 3.57 36.67
C HIS A 83 11.67 4.78 35.94
N VAL A 84 11.45 5.90 36.60
CA VAL A 84 10.96 7.12 35.93
C VAL A 84 11.93 7.58 34.82
N SER A 85 13.24 7.52 35.10
CA SER A 85 14.27 7.91 34.12
C SER A 85 14.30 6.99 32.91
N THR A 86 14.22 5.66 33.13
CA THR A 86 14.20 4.68 32.03
C THR A 86 12.92 4.79 31.19
N ASN A 87 11.76 4.87 31.85
CA ASN A 87 10.48 5.03 31.16
C ASN A 87 10.40 6.32 30.34
N PHE A 88 11.05 7.41 30.77
CA PHE A 88 11.12 8.63 29.97
C PHE A 88 11.92 8.43 28.66
N ASN A 89 13.01 7.66 28.70
CA ASN A 89 13.76 7.34 27.49
C ASN A 89 12.94 6.47 26.53
N ASP A 90 12.21 5.48 27.05
CA ASP A 90 11.32 4.62 26.26
C ASP A 90 10.18 5.42 25.62
N TYR A 91 9.60 6.35 26.38
CA TYR A 91 8.61 7.28 25.85
C TYR A 91 9.18 8.11 24.68
N LYS A 92 10.39 8.64 24.81
CA LYS A 92 11.03 9.41 23.72
C LYS A 92 11.31 8.57 22.48
N GLN A 93 11.66 7.30 22.61
CA GLN A 93 11.81 6.39 21.47
C GLN A 93 10.45 6.08 20.81
N ALA A 94 9.40 5.88 21.63
CA ALA A 94 8.05 5.65 21.14
C ALA A 94 7.48 6.89 20.42
N GLU A 95 7.80 8.11 20.87
CA GLU A 95 7.34 9.36 20.26
C GLU A 95 7.63 9.44 18.76
N ALA A 96 8.83 8.99 18.33
CA ALA A 96 9.19 8.97 16.92
C ALA A 96 8.31 8.00 16.10
N SER A 97 7.95 6.87 16.68
CA SER A 97 7.08 5.88 16.06
C SER A 97 5.62 6.36 16.01
N ILE A 98 5.15 6.95 17.10
CA ILE A 98 3.81 7.56 17.19
C ILE A 98 3.67 8.70 16.17
N LYS A 99 4.71 9.54 16.00
CA LYS A 99 4.71 10.62 14.99
C LYS A 99 4.58 10.07 13.56
N ARG A 100 5.24 8.95 13.25
CA ARG A 100 5.09 8.29 11.93
C ARG A 100 3.68 7.77 11.73
N LEU A 101 3.10 7.11 12.73
CA LEU A 101 1.71 6.64 12.68
C LEU A 101 0.72 7.80 12.52
N LYS A 102 0.96 8.90 13.27
CA LYS A 102 0.13 10.10 13.17
C LYS A 102 0.18 10.71 11.77
N ASN A 103 1.36 10.76 11.14
CA ASN A 103 1.48 11.27 9.77
C ASN A 103 0.67 10.42 8.79
N ILE A 104 0.68 9.09 8.93
CA ILE A 104 -0.14 8.20 8.08
C ILE A 104 -1.64 8.44 8.32
N ASN A 105 -2.06 8.58 9.58
CA ASN A 105 -3.46 8.82 9.93
C ASN A 105 -3.95 10.23 9.55
N GLN A 106 -3.05 11.18 9.28
CA GLN A 106 -3.39 12.53 8.84
C GLN A 106 -3.56 12.65 7.31
N GLU A 107 -3.16 11.61 6.57
CA GLU A 107 -3.43 11.58 5.12
C GLU A 107 -4.94 11.57 4.88
N PRO A 108 -5.43 12.38 3.93
CA PRO A 108 -6.86 12.44 3.64
C PRO A 108 -7.38 11.09 3.19
N VAL A 109 -8.43 10.61 3.84
CA VAL A 109 -9.09 9.36 3.47
C VAL A 109 -9.94 9.58 2.22
N GLU A 110 -9.89 8.62 1.31
CA GLU A 110 -10.76 8.60 0.13
C GLU A 110 -12.24 8.62 0.58
N ASP A 111 -13.07 9.41 -0.10
CA ASP A 111 -14.51 9.54 0.18
C ASP A 111 -14.87 10.08 1.58
N ASP A 112 -14.01 10.92 2.16
CA ASP A 112 -14.25 11.58 3.46
C ASP A 112 -15.41 12.60 3.44
N LYS A 113 -16.14 12.70 2.30
CA LYS A 113 -17.29 13.58 2.17
C LYS A 113 -18.56 12.85 2.57
N GLU A 114 -19.28 13.38 3.53
CA GLU A 114 -20.64 12.99 3.86
C GLU A 114 -21.56 13.19 2.63
N ASN A 115 -22.50 12.26 2.41
CA ASN A 115 -23.51 12.35 1.34
C ASN A 115 -23.04 12.12 -0.12
N LEU A 116 -22.02 11.30 -0.36
CA LEU A 116 -21.71 10.86 -1.72
C LEU A 116 -22.85 9.99 -2.31
N ARG A 117 -23.20 10.28 -3.57
CA ARG A 117 -24.24 9.53 -4.30
C ARG A 117 -23.76 8.13 -4.64
N ARG A 118 -24.67 7.16 -4.67
CA ARG A 118 -24.41 5.79 -5.11
C ARG A 118 -24.74 5.60 -6.58
N ILE A 119 -24.02 4.69 -7.24
CA ILE A 119 -24.34 4.19 -8.57
C ILE A 119 -24.93 2.79 -8.38
N ALA A 120 -26.25 2.65 -8.46
CA ALA A 120 -26.92 1.36 -8.30
C ALA A 120 -26.83 0.52 -9.59
N ASN A 121 -27.14 1.12 -10.75
CA ASN A 121 -27.06 0.48 -12.06
C ASN A 121 -26.18 1.35 -12.96
N CYS A 122 -25.05 0.79 -13.42
CA CYS A 122 -24.14 1.45 -14.33
C CYS A 122 -24.37 0.94 -15.75
N GLU A 123 -24.70 1.83 -16.67
CA GLU A 123 -24.84 1.51 -18.10
C GLU A 123 -23.52 1.61 -18.84
N GLY A 124 -22.59 2.44 -18.32
CA GLY A 124 -21.24 2.54 -18.82
C GLY A 124 -20.98 3.66 -19.81
N LYS A 125 -21.85 4.67 -19.92
CA LYS A 125 -21.55 5.89 -20.68
C LYS A 125 -20.54 6.73 -19.92
N ILE A 126 -19.46 7.21 -20.58
CA ILE A 126 -18.42 8.03 -19.93
C ILE A 126 -18.29 9.35 -20.70
N SER A 127 -18.23 10.47 -19.98
CA SER A 127 -17.98 11.77 -20.63
C SER A 127 -17.02 12.64 -19.84
N PHE A 128 -16.15 13.32 -20.58
CA PHE A 128 -15.22 14.34 -20.10
C PHE A 128 -15.68 15.68 -20.63
N LYS A 129 -15.82 16.67 -19.74
CA LYS A 129 -16.23 18.05 -20.12
C LYS A 129 -15.18 19.04 -19.66
N LYS A 130 -14.45 19.63 -20.61
CA LYS A 130 -13.40 20.65 -20.39
C LYS A 130 -12.38 20.24 -19.34
N VAL A 131 -11.98 18.95 -19.34
CA VAL A 131 -11.09 18.39 -18.33
C VAL A 131 -9.66 18.85 -18.56
N ASN A 132 -9.07 19.42 -17.51
CA ASN A 132 -7.66 19.78 -17.44
C ASN A 132 -7.03 19.07 -16.26
N PHE A 133 -5.81 18.56 -16.45
CA PHE A 133 -5.07 17.90 -15.38
C PHE A 133 -3.56 18.11 -15.50
N ALA A 134 -2.93 18.37 -14.35
CA ALA A 134 -1.49 18.43 -14.16
C ALA A 134 -1.12 17.72 -12.84
N TYR A 135 -0.05 16.94 -12.83
CA TYR A 135 0.52 16.38 -11.59
C TYR A 135 1.23 17.45 -10.77
N GLU A 136 1.93 18.37 -11.47
CA GLU A 136 2.61 19.53 -10.91
C GLU A 136 2.09 20.79 -11.60
N LYS A 137 2.11 21.93 -10.89
CA LYS A 137 1.48 23.18 -11.37
C LYS A 137 1.92 23.61 -12.77
N ASP A 138 3.17 23.33 -13.15
CA ASP A 138 3.77 23.80 -14.41
C ASP A 138 3.78 22.75 -15.53
N ASN A 139 3.34 21.51 -15.25
CA ASN A 139 3.36 20.43 -16.24
C ASN A 139 1.95 19.89 -16.51
N GLN A 140 1.23 20.57 -17.40
CA GLN A 140 -0.12 20.21 -17.78
C GLN A 140 -0.12 19.00 -18.73
N VAL A 141 -0.68 17.88 -18.27
CA VAL A 141 -0.75 16.60 -19.01
C VAL A 141 -2.00 16.53 -19.88
N LEU A 142 -3.15 16.97 -19.37
CA LEU A 142 -4.41 17.00 -20.12
C LEU A 142 -4.90 18.44 -20.26
N LYS A 143 -5.24 18.85 -21.50
CA LYS A 143 -5.65 20.20 -21.84
C LYS A 143 -7.01 20.21 -22.51
N ASN A 144 -8.02 20.75 -21.83
CA ASN A 144 -9.38 20.97 -22.36
C ASN A 144 -9.98 19.72 -23.03
N ILE A 145 -9.85 18.56 -22.38
CA ILE A 145 -10.36 17.31 -22.93
C ILE A 145 -11.88 17.32 -22.92
N ASN A 146 -12.47 17.13 -24.10
CA ASN A 146 -13.90 16.94 -24.31
C ASN A 146 -14.06 15.61 -25.07
N LEU A 147 -14.66 14.62 -24.43
CA LEU A 147 -14.81 13.27 -24.98
C LEU A 147 -16.11 12.66 -24.47
N GLU A 148 -16.82 11.98 -25.33
CA GLU A 148 -17.98 11.16 -24.98
C GLU A 148 -17.78 9.76 -25.51
N ILE A 149 -17.86 8.76 -24.64
CA ILE A 149 -17.79 7.33 -24.92
C ILE A 149 -19.16 6.77 -24.65
N LYS A 150 -19.81 6.22 -25.69
CA LYS A 150 -21.15 5.70 -25.58
C LYS A 150 -21.14 4.32 -24.91
N ARG A 151 -22.27 3.94 -24.32
CA ARG A 151 -22.50 2.59 -23.80
C ARG A 151 -22.18 1.53 -24.86
N GLY A 152 -21.42 0.50 -24.49
CA GLY A 152 -21.10 -0.62 -25.35
C GLY A 152 -20.08 -0.31 -26.46
N GLU A 153 -19.52 0.91 -26.49
CA GLU A 153 -18.52 1.31 -27.47
C GLU A 153 -17.12 0.86 -27.04
N VAL A 154 -16.31 0.48 -28.03
CA VAL A 154 -14.86 0.21 -27.83
C VAL A 154 -14.11 1.43 -28.30
N THR A 155 -13.43 2.12 -27.39
CA THR A 155 -12.67 3.33 -27.66
C THR A 155 -11.18 3.07 -27.39
N ALA A 156 -10.32 3.33 -28.36
CA ALA A 156 -8.88 3.19 -28.22
C ALA A 156 -8.20 4.56 -27.95
N PHE A 157 -7.41 4.66 -26.89
CA PHE A 157 -6.53 5.79 -26.64
C PHE A 157 -5.16 5.48 -27.23
N VAL A 158 -4.80 6.18 -28.31
CA VAL A 158 -3.52 6.05 -29.02
C VAL A 158 -2.70 7.33 -28.90
N GLY A 159 -1.38 7.20 -28.89
CA GLY A 159 -0.47 8.33 -28.80
C GLY A 159 0.90 7.97 -28.22
N ALA A 160 1.84 8.88 -28.29
CA ALA A 160 3.19 8.71 -27.75
C ALA A 160 3.20 8.41 -26.24
N SER A 161 4.30 7.86 -25.72
CA SER A 161 4.50 7.75 -24.27
C SER A 161 4.45 9.15 -23.65
N GLY A 162 3.80 9.29 -22.50
CA GLY A 162 3.60 10.57 -21.84
C GLY A 162 2.41 11.42 -22.37
N ALA A 163 1.68 10.96 -23.40
CA ALA A 163 0.50 11.70 -23.94
C ALA A 163 -0.72 11.76 -22.98
N GLY A 164 -0.62 11.23 -21.76
CA GLY A 164 -1.70 11.29 -20.78
C GLY A 164 -2.70 10.14 -20.83
N LYS A 165 -2.46 9.07 -21.61
CA LYS A 165 -3.37 7.92 -21.74
C LYS A 165 -3.68 7.25 -20.39
N SER A 166 -2.67 6.88 -19.64
CA SER A 166 -2.84 6.26 -18.29
C SER A 166 -3.42 7.26 -17.28
N THR A 167 -3.19 8.56 -17.47
CA THR A 167 -3.81 9.63 -16.68
C THR A 167 -5.33 9.65 -16.89
N MET A 168 -5.80 9.43 -18.11
CA MET A 168 -7.24 9.31 -18.41
C MET A 168 -7.87 8.13 -17.65
N LEU A 169 -7.21 6.95 -17.63
CA LEU A 169 -7.70 5.80 -16.84
C LEU A 169 -7.71 6.09 -15.34
N ALA A 170 -6.64 6.75 -14.83
CA ALA A 170 -6.56 7.13 -13.43
C ALA A 170 -7.68 8.09 -13.00
N LEU A 171 -8.08 9.01 -13.88
CA LEU A 171 -9.21 9.91 -13.68
C LEU A 171 -10.55 9.17 -13.67
N ILE A 172 -10.78 8.20 -14.59
CA ILE A 172 -12.00 7.38 -14.62
C ILE A 172 -12.13 6.55 -13.35
N LEU A 173 -11.02 5.96 -12.87
CA LEU A 173 -10.95 5.18 -11.63
C LEU A 173 -10.99 6.05 -10.36
N LYS A 174 -11.01 7.38 -10.54
CA LYS A 174 -10.94 8.35 -9.43
C LYS A 174 -9.74 8.09 -8.50
N PHE A 175 -8.58 7.66 -9.06
CA PHE A 175 -7.30 7.66 -8.33
C PHE A 175 -6.74 9.07 -8.18
N ILE A 176 -7.10 9.93 -9.14
CA ILE A 176 -6.78 11.36 -9.18
C ILE A 176 -8.04 12.13 -9.58
N THR A 177 -8.10 13.41 -9.22
CA THR A 177 -9.20 14.30 -9.57
C THR A 177 -8.73 15.37 -10.55
N PRO A 178 -9.56 15.79 -11.52
CA PRO A 178 -9.17 16.85 -12.46
C PRO A 178 -9.00 18.20 -11.76
N ASN A 179 -8.01 18.99 -12.20
CA ASN A 179 -7.83 20.37 -11.69
C ASN A 179 -9.01 21.27 -12.10
N ASN A 180 -9.50 21.11 -13.35
CA ASN A 180 -10.67 21.79 -13.86
C ASN A 180 -11.47 20.85 -14.76
N GLY A 181 -12.76 21.19 -14.95
CA GLY A 181 -13.69 20.36 -15.72
C GLY A 181 -14.31 19.24 -14.90
N ASP A 182 -15.12 18.42 -15.57
CA ASP A 182 -15.91 17.37 -14.91
C ASP A 182 -15.89 16.08 -15.72
N ILE A 183 -15.96 14.96 -15.00
CA ILE A 183 -16.05 13.61 -15.57
C ILE A 183 -17.34 12.99 -15.08
N PHE A 184 -18.06 12.35 -15.99
CA PHE A 184 -19.34 11.73 -15.70
C PHE A 184 -19.32 10.23 -16.08
N ILE A 185 -20.01 9.42 -15.29
CA ILE A 185 -20.42 8.07 -15.63
C ILE A 185 -21.95 8.04 -15.53
N ASP A 186 -22.64 7.70 -16.63
CA ASP A 186 -24.10 7.69 -16.72
C ASP A 186 -24.74 9.00 -16.20
N ASP A 187 -24.21 10.14 -16.70
CA ASP A 187 -24.63 11.50 -16.32
C ASP A 187 -24.44 11.87 -14.83
N LYS A 188 -23.78 11.00 -14.05
CA LYS A 188 -23.40 11.29 -12.66
C LYS A 188 -21.98 11.81 -12.59
N ASN A 189 -21.79 13.02 -12.06
CA ASN A 189 -20.46 13.61 -11.89
C ASN A 189 -19.65 12.83 -10.86
N LEU A 190 -18.44 12.39 -11.22
CA LEU A 190 -17.57 11.58 -10.35
C LEU A 190 -17.17 12.30 -9.05
N LYS A 191 -17.19 13.64 -9.03
CA LYS A 191 -16.87 14.43 -7.83
C LYS A 191 -17.83 14.16 -6.65
N ILE A 192 -19.08 13.79 -6.96
CA ILE A 192 -20.14 13.57 -5.97
C ILE A 192 -20.56 12.11 -5.83
N VAL A 193 -19.84 11.19 -6.47
CA VAL A 193 -20.09 9.75 -6.41
C VAL A 193 -19.08 9.06 -5.52
N ASN A 194 -19.56 8.05 -4.76
CA ASN A 194 -18.70 7.23 -3.92
C ASN A 194 -17.70 6.43 -4.77
N THR A 195 -16.42 6.50 -4.43
CA THR A 195 -15.33 5.89 -5.19
C THR A 195 -15.44 4.36 -5.24
N LYS A 196 -15.88 3.73 -4.16
CA LYS A 196 -16.10 2.27 -4.12
C LYS A 196 -17.18 1.84 -5.11
N ASP A 197 -18.25 2.64 -5.26
CA ASP A 197 -19.32 2.33 -6.19
C ASP A 197 -18.90 2.54 -7.65
N ILE A 198 -18.05 3.54 -7.94
CA ILE A 198 -17.41 3.69 -9.25
C ILE A 198 -16.62 2.43 -9.59
N ARG A 199 -15.69 2.05 -8.73
CA ARG A 199 -14.75 0.93 -8.96
C ARG A 199 -15.46 -0.44 -8.99
N LYS A 200 -16.62 -0.60 -8.34
CA LYS A 200 -17.43 -1.82 -8.43
C LYS A 200 -18.04 -2.04 -9.81
N ASN A 201 -18.15 -1.02 -10.64
CA ASN A 201 -18.71 -1.09 -11.98
C ASN A 201 -17.63 -1.13 -13.08
N ILE A 202 -16.35 -1.05 -12.71
CA ILE A 202 -15.22 -0.99 -13.62
C ILE A 202 -14.32 -2.21 -13.41
N ALA A 203 -14.05 -2.95 -14.49
CA ALA A 203 -12.99 -3.95 -14.53
C ALA A 203 -11.71 -3.32 -15.11
N LEU A 204 -10.57 -3.61 -14.53
CA LEU A 204 -9.26 -3.15 -15.00
C LEU A 204 -8.34 -4.35 -15.28
N VAL A 205 -7.77 -4.37 -16.48
CA VAL A 205 -6.67 -5.27 -16.84
C VAL A 205 -5.45 -4.41 -17.16
N GLN A 206 -4.44 -4.50 -16.32
CA GLN A 206 -3.20 -3.73 -16.41
C GLN A 206 -2.19 -4.43 -17.32
N GLN A 207 -1.23 -3.69 -17.83
CA GLN A 207 -0.07 -4.19 -18.59
C GLN A 207 0.69 -5.26 -17.82
N GLN A 208 0.96 -5.01 -16.54
CA GLN A 208 1.52 -5.96 -15.59
C GLN A 208 0.50 -6.18 -14.46
N PRO A 209 -0.35 -7.21 -14.55
CA PRO A 209 -1.37 -7.42 -13.55
C PRO A 209 -0.75 -7.77 -12.21
N PHE A 210 -1.24 -7.09 -11.17
CA PHE A 210 -0.90 -7.45 -9.81
C PHE A 210 -1.83 -8.57 -9.32
N LEU A 211 -1.24 -9.69 -8.91
CA LEU A 211 -1.95 -10.77 -8.24
C LEU A 211 -1.56 -10.78 -6.76
N PHE A 212 -2.57 -10.79 -5.91
CA PHE A 212 -2.35 -11.00 -4.47
C PHE A 212 -1.98 -12.47 -4.21
N SER A 213 -1.30 -12.73 -3.10
CA SER A 213 -1.08 -14.09 -2.61
C SER A 213 -2.40 -14.72 -2.16
N GLY A 214 -2.54 -16.03 -2.37
CA GLY A 214 -3.73 -16.81 -2.06
C GLY A 214 -4.03 -17.81 -3.16
N THR A 215 -5.13 -18.56 -3.05
CA THR A 215 -5.51 -19.54 -4.07
C THR A 215 -5.93 -18.85 -5.38
N ILE A 216 -5.82 -19.55 -6.51
CA ILE A 216 -6.28 -19.02 -7.81
C ILE A 216 -7.75 -18.60 -7.73
N ILE A 217 -8.60 -19.38 -7.04
CA ILE A 217 -10.01 -19.06 -6.88
C ILE A 217 -10.21 -17.76 -6.09
N ASP A 218 -9.44 -17.54 -5.02
CA ASP A 218 -9.53 -16.34 -4.21
C ASP A 218 -9.06 -15.09 -4.97
N VAL A 219 -7.98 -15.23 -5.74
CA VAL A 219 -7.43 -14.15 -6.56
C VAL A 219 -8.37 -13.74 -7.68
N ILE A 220 -9.10 -14.68 -8.30
CA ILE A 220 -10.13 -14.35 -9.30
C ILE A 220 -11.35 -13.73 -8.62
N ARG A 221 -11.79 -14.28 -7.49
CA ARG A 221 -12.95 -13.82 -6.72
C ARG A 221 -12.73 -12.45 -6.08
N MET A 222 -11.54 -12.18 -5.56
CA MET A 222 -11.16 -10.92 -4.89
C MET A 222 -12.17 -10.51 -3.79
N GLY A 223 -12.53 -11.43 -2.92
CA GLY A 223 -13.46 -11.18 -1.82
C GLY A 223 -14.92 -10.89 -2.23
N ARG A 224 -15.26 -10.99 -3.54
CA ARG A 224 -16.63 -10.85 -4.04
C ARG A 224 -17.40 -12.15 -3.82
N ASN A 225 -18.71 -12.05 -3.62
CA ASN A 225 -19.56 -13.21 -3.35
C ASN A 225 -19.98 -13.92 -4.66
N PHE A 226 -19.06 -14.73 -5.22
CA PHE A 226 -19.30 -15.57 -6.40
C PHE A 226 -19.05 -17.04 -6.06
N THR A 227 -19.79 -17.93 -6.69
CA THR A 227 -19.62 -19.38 -6.53
C THR A 227 -18.34 -19.88 -7.22
N LYS A 228 -17.93 -21.10 -6.90
CA LYS A 228 -16.76 -21.72 -7.56
C LYS A 228 -17.01 -21.94 -9.05
N GLU A 229 -18.25 -22.29 -9.40
CA GLU A 229 -18.72 -22.52 -10.77
C GLU A 229 -18.62 -21.25 -11.61
N GLU A 230 -19.03 -20.09 -11.07
CA GLU A 230 -18.92 -18.79 -11.74
C GLU A 230 -17.45 -18.40 -11.97
N VAL A 231 -16.56 -18.69 -11.00
CA VAL A 231 -15.12 -18.48 -11.15
C VAL A 231 -14.55 -19.38 -12.25
N ILE A 232 -14.92 -20.66 -12.28
CA ILE A 232 -14.49 -21.61 -13.31
C ILE A 232 -14.96 -21.15 -14.69
N GLU A 233 -16.19 -20.69 -14.82
CA GLU A 233 -16.75 -20.21 -16.08
C GLU A 233 -16.03 -18.94 -16.55
N SER A 234 -15.72 -18.00 -15.64
CA SER A 234 -14.91 -16.83 -15.98
C SER A 234 -13.50 -17.20 -16.45
N ALA A 235 -12.87 -18.20 -15.82
CA ALA A 235 -11.58 -18.74 -16.22
C ALA A 235 -11.62 -19.43 -17.60
N ARG A 236 -12.71 -20.11 -17.93
CA ARG A 236 -12.93 -20.67 -19.29
C ARG A 236 -12.99 -19.58 -20.34
N LYS A 237 -13.76 -18.53 -20.09
CA LYS A 237 -13.88 -17.37 -20.99
C LYS A 237 -12.54 -16.66 -21.17
N ALA A 238 -11.71 -16.62 -20.14
CA ALA A 238 -10.38 -16.06 -20.18
C ALA A 238 -9.30 -16.99 -20.74
N ASN A 239 -9.61 -18.19 -21.22
CA ASN A 239 -8.68 -19.24 -21.61
C ASN A 239 -7.68 -19.65 -20.51
N ALA A 240 -8.04 -19.45 -19.25
CA ALA A 240 -7.23 -19.82 -18.09
C ALA A 240 -7.50 -21.26 -17.61
N HIS A 241 -8.69 -21.78 -17.81
CA HIS A 241 -9.14 -23.07 -17.28
C HIS A 241 -8.21 -24.23 -17.61
N ASN A 242 -7.77 -24.33 -18.86
CA ASN A 242 -6.99 -25.47 -19.33
C ASN A 242 -5.61 -25.58 -18.66
N PHE A 243 -4.91 -24.48 -18.44
CA PHE A 243 -3.64 -24.53 -17.72
C PHE A 243 -3.85 -24.73 -16.23
N ILE A 244 -4.91 -24.14 -15.64
CA ILE A 244 -5.23 -24.32 -14.21
C ILE A 244 -5.52 -25.80 -13.91
N GLN A 245 -6.25 -26.49 -14.78
CA GLN A 245 -6.56 -27.93 -14.61
C GLN A 245 -5.32 -28.83 -14.66
N LYS A 246 -4.22 -28.38 -15.29
CA LYS A 246 -2.95 -29.10 -15.33
C LYS A 246 -2.09 -28.94 -14.06
N LEU A 247 -2.44 -28.00 -13.18
CA LEU A 247 -1.75 -27.79 -11.91
C LEU A 247 -2.14 -28.90 -10.91
N PRO A 248 -1.24 -29.32 -10.02
CA PRO A 248 -1.52 -30.37 -9.02
C PRO A 248 -2.77 -30.10 -8.19
N GLU A 249 -2.92 -28.86 -7.68
CA GLU A 249 -4.03 -28.46 -6.83
C GLU A 249 -5.10 -27.67 -7.60
N LYS A 250 -4.97 -27.57 -8.92
CA LYS A 250 -5.93 -26.91 -9.81
C LYS A 250 -6.26 -25.48 -9.31
N TYR A 251 -7.51 -25.17 -9.02
CA TYR A 251 -7.97 -23.86 -8.56
C TYR A 251 -7.57 -23.53 -7.12
N GLU A 252 -7.18 -24.52 -6.34
CA GLU A 252 -6.68 -24.35 -4.98
C GLU A 252 -5.16 -24.09 -4.95
N THR A 253 -4.49 -24.12 -6.12
CA THR A 253 -3.05 -23.80 -6.23
C THR A 253 -2.78 -22.39 -5.72
N GLU A 254 -1.81 -22.27 -4.81
CA GLU A 254 -1.39 -20.99 -4.25
C GLU A 254 -0.59 -20.15 -5.25
N ILE A 255 -0.94 -18.88 -5.34
CA ILE A 255 -0.21 -17.85 -6.07
C ILE A 255 0.76 -17.21 -5.08
N SER A 256 2.06 -17.29 -5.38
CA SER A 256 3.11 -16.61 -4.63
C SER A 256 3.02 -15.09 -4.80
N GLU A 257 3.75 -14.36 -3.99
CA GLU A 257 3.79 -12.90 -4.06
C GLU A 257 4.04 -12.43 -5.50
N ARG A 258 3.14 -11.57 -6.01
CA ARG A 258 3.11 -11.06 -7.39
C ARG A 258 3.02 -12.12 -8.49
N GLY A 259 2.62 -13.36 -8.16
CA GLY A 259 2.50 -14.43 -9.15
C GLY A 259 3.82 -14.98 -9.68
N SER A 260 4.91 -14.88 -8.90
CA SER A 260 6.26 -15.28 -9.35
C SER A 260 6.41 -16.74 -9.76
N ASN A 261 5.44 -17.58 -9.44
CA ASN A 261 5.36 -18.99 -9.82
C ASN A 261 4.57 -19.25 -11.11
N PHE A 262 4.12 -18.19 -11.82
CA PHE A 262 3.36 -18.29 -13.08
C PHE A 262 4.05 -17.53 -14.21
N SER A 263 3.82 -17.96 -15.46
CA SER A 263 4.27 -17.20 -16.63
C SER A 263 3.45 -15.91 -16.81
N GLY A 264 4.01 -14.91 -17.51
CA GLY A 264 3.32 -13.65 -17.79
C GLY A 264 1.95 -13.85 -18.44
N GLY A 265 1.85 -14.78 -19.42
CA GLY A 265 0.60 -15.11 -20.07
C GLY A 265 -0.42 -15.81 -19.16
N GLN A 266 0.03 -16.61 -18.18
CA GLN A 266 -0.84 -17.21 -17.18
C GLN A 266 -1.39 -16.15 -16.21
N ILE A 267 -0.51 -15.25 -15.72
CA ILE A 267 -0.89 -14.12 -14.87
C ILE A 267 -1.93 -13.25 -15.58
N GLN A 268 -1.70 -12.94 -16.85
CA GLN A 268 -2.61 -12.13 -17.65
C GLN A 268 -3.98 -12.79 -17.81
N ARG A 269 -4.03 -14.09 -18.09
CA ARG A 269 -5.30 -14.84 -18.22
C ARG A 269 -6.05 -14.94 -16.89
N ILE A 270 -5.38 -15.06 -15.75
CA ILE A 270 -5.99 -14.99 -14.42
C ILE A 270 -6.60 -13.59 -14.19
N ALA A 271 -5.86 -12.53 -14.55
CA ALA A 271 -6.37 -11.15 -14.42
C ALA A 271 -7.59 -10.89 -15.33
N ILE A 272 -7.60 -11.45 -16.53
CA ILE A 272 -8.75 -11.38 -17.45
C ILE A 272 -9.95 -12.15 -16.86
N ALA A 273 -9.74 -13.34 -16.29
CA ALA A 273 -10.81 -14.08 -15.59
C ALA A 273 -11.42 -13.25 -14.46
N ARG A 274 -10.60 -12.58 -13.66
CA ARG A 274 -11.04 -11.64 -12.63
C ARG A 274 -11.86 -10.47 -13.19
N ALA A 275 -11.47 -9.96 -14.36
CA ALA A 275 -12.19 -8.87 -15.05
C ALA A 275 -13.49 -9.31 -15.69
N ILE A 276 -13.60 -10.57 -16.14
CA ILE A 276 -14.84 -11.16 -16.68
C ILE A 276 -15.85 -11.43 -15.57
N LEU A 277 -15.37 -11.87 -14.41
CA LEU A 277 -16.22 -12.25 -13.28
C LEU A 277 -17.07 -11.05 -12.81
N GLY A 278 -18.38 -11.23 -12.77
CA GLY A 278 -19.33 -10.20 -12.34
C GLY A 278 -19.88 -9.31 -13.45
N ASN A 279 -19.45 -9.52 -14.69
CA ASN A 279 -19.98 -8.85 -15.89
C ASN A 279 -20.14 -7.32 -15.75
N LEU A 280 -19.08 -6.65 -15.29
CA LEU A 280 -19.09 -5.20 -15.03
C LEU A 280 -19.26 -4.41 -16.34
N SER A 281 -19.97 -3.27 -16.29
CA SER A 281 -20.38 -2.48 -17.46
C SER A 281 -19.21 -1.80 -18.18
N ILE A 282 -18.13 -1.49 -17.47
CA ILE A 282 -16.96 -0.79 -18.01
C ILE A 282 -15.72 -1.69 -17.89
N LEU A 283 -14.96 -1.80 -18.98
CA LEU A 283 -13.69 -2.52 -19.02
C LEU A 283 -12.57 -1.57 -19.46
N LEU A 284 -11.55 -1.43 -18.62
CA LEU A 284 -10.34 -0.67 -18.93
C LEU A 284 -9.19 -1.64 -19.20
N LEU A 285 -8.55 -1.49 -20.36
CA LEU A 285 -7.42 -2.31 -20.80
C LEU A 285 -6.19 -1.42 -20.98
N ASP A 286 -5.16 -1.64 -20.17
CA ASP A 286 -3.90 -0.93 -20.25
C ASP A 286 -2.83 -1.86 -20.83
N GLU A 287 -2.56 -1.76 -22.14
CA GLU A 287 -1.55 -2.53 -22.88
C GLU A 287 -1.50 -4.04 -22.58
N ALA A 288 -2.64 -4.68 -22.46
CA ALA A 288 -2.81 -6.02 -21.90
C ALA A 288 -2.04 -7.16 -22.63
N THR A 289 -1.36 -6.93 -23.77
CA THR A 289 -0.64 -7.96 -24.53
C THR A 289 0.85 -7.63 -24.77
N SER A 290 1.39 -6.52 -24.25
CA SER A 290 2.68 -5.93 -24.66
C SER A 290 3.89 -6.64 -24.14
N ALA A 291 3.96 -7.81 -23.64
CA ALA A 291 5.19 -8.49 -23.17
C ALA A 291 5.07 -10.01 -23.19
N LEU A 292 4.24 -10.53 -24.09
CA LEU A 292 3.95 -11.96 -24.18
C LEU A 292 4.62 -12.58 -25.41
N ASP A 293 4.92 -13.88 -25.32
CA ASP A 293 5.26 -14.72 -26.47
C ASP A 293 4.02 -14.90 -27.37
N ALA A 294 4.24 -15.22 -28.65
CA ALA A 294 3.17 -15.27 -29.65
C ALA A 294 2.02 -16.24 -29.31
N GLU A 295 2.32 -17.39 -28.71
CA GLU A 295 1.29 -18.36 -28.29
C GLU A 295 0.45 -17.82 -27.14
N SER A 296 1.11 -17.27 -26.11
CA SER A 296 0.43 -16.62 -24.97
C SER A 296 -0.37 -15.41 -25.40
N GLU A 297 0.13 -14.58 -26.32
CA GLU A 297 -0.56 -13.42 -26.88
C GLU A 297 -1.87 -13.82 -27.54
N PHE A 298 -1.85 -14.87 -28.38
CA PHE A 298 -3.06 -15.37 -29.05
C PHE A 298 -4.13 -15.84 -28.07
N GLU A 299 -3.75 -16.58 -27.02
CA GLU A 299 -4.68 -17.06 -26.01
C GLU A 299 -5.24 -15.93 -25.14
N VAL A 300 -4.40 -14.94 -24.81
CA VAL A 300 -4.80 -13.73 -24.09
C VAL A 300 -5.76 -12.89 -24.93
N GLN A 301 -5.46 -12.69 -26.23
CA GLN A 301 -6.31 -11.92 -27.14
C GLN A 301 -7.71 -12.53 -27.28
N LYS A 302 -7.81 -13.86 -27.38
CA LYS A 302 -9.10 -14.55 -27.37
C LYS A 302 -9.89 -14.28 -26.08
N GLY A 303 -9.20 -14.31 -24.94
CA GLY A 303 -9.80 -13.99 -23.65
C GLY A 303 -10.30 -12.54 -23.57
N LEU A 304 -9.47 -11.60 -24.05
CA LEU A 304 -9.83 -10.18 -24.11
C LEU A 304 -11.04 -9.91 -25.00
N ASN A 305 -11.10 -10.53 -26.20
CA ASN A 305 -12.25 -10.38 -27.12
C ASN A 305 -13.55 -10.84 -26.48
N ARG A 306 -13.51 -11.91 -25.67
CA ARG A 306 -14.71 -12.34 -24.90
C ARG A 306 -15.01 -11.38 -23.74
N ALA A 307 -13.98 -10.83 -23.09
CA ALA A 307 -14.14 -9.87 -22.01
C ALA A 307 -14.75 -8.53 -22.48
N MET A 308 -14.46 -8.11 -23.69
CA MET A 308 -14.96 -6.85 -24.28
C MET A 308 -16.44 -6.90 -24.69
N LYS A 309 -16.99 -8.09 -24.89
CA LYS A 309 -18.35 -8.25 -25.42
C LYS A 309 -19.39 -7.63 -24.47
N ASP A 310 -20.33 -6.87 -25.05
CA ASP A 310 -21.47 -6.24 -24.36
C ASP A 310 -21.08 -5.25 -23.24
N ARG A 311 -19.88 -4.62 -23.34
CA ARG A 311 -19.34 -3.67 -22.36
C ARG A 311 -18.86 -2.39 -23.04
N THR A 312 -18.81 -1.31 -22.29
CA THR A 312 -18.05 -0.13 -22.68
C THR A 312 -16.57 -0.38 -22.41
N VAL A 313 -15.74 -0.30 -23.44
CA VAL A 313 -14.34 -0.66 -23.35
C VAL A 313 -13.46 0.52 -23.68
N ILE A 314 -12.47 0.76 -22.85
CA ILE A 314 -11.40 1.71 -23.14
C ILE A 314 -10.09 0.93 -23.20
N VAL A 315 -9.40 1.02 -24.34
CA VAL A 315 -8.12 0.35 -24.57
C VAL A 315 -7.02 1.39 -24.70
N ILE A 316 -5.95 1.27 -23.92
CA ILE A 316 -4.70 1.96 -24.23
C ILE A 316 -3.89 1.06 -25.15
N ALA A 317 -3.69 1.51 -26.40
CA ALA A 317 -2.89 0.80 -27.39
C ALA A 317 -1.57 1.52 -27.65
N HIS A 318 -0.46 0.77 -27.55
CA HIS A 318 0.87 1.26 -27.99
C HIS A 318 1.19 0.87 -29.43
N ARG A 319 0.55 -0.18 -29.95
CA ARG A 319 0.74 -0.66 -31.31
C ARG A 319 -0.56 -0.51 -32.11
N LEU A 320 -0.51 0.24 -33.20
CA LEU A 320 -1.63 0.41 -34.14
C LEU A 320 -2.07 -0.89 -34.83
N ALA A 321 -1.30 -1.96 -34.70
CA ALA A 321 -1.54 -3.24 -35.38
C ALA A 321 -2.51 -4.20 -34.64
N THR A 322 -3.04 -3.82 -33.48
CA THR A 322 -3.92 -4.67 -32.64
C THR A 322 -5.36 -4.15 -32.53
N THR A 323 -5.74 -3.19 -33.37
CA THR A 323 -7.14 -2.69 -33.45
C THR A 323 -7.88 -3.29 -34.61
#